data_ec99e684e2acc51ac31bb12a2d966159
#
_entry.id   ec99e684e2acc51ac31bb12a2d966159
#
_cell.length_a   1.000
_cell.length_b   1.000
_cell.length_c   1.000
_cell.angle_alpha   90.00
_cell.angle_beta   90.00
_cell.angle_gamma   90.00
#
_symmetry.space_group_name_H-M   'P 1'
#
loop_
_entity.id
_entity.type
_entity.pdbx_description
1 polymer ?
#
loop_
_entity_poly.entity_id
_entity_poly.type
_entity_poly.pdbx_seq_one_letter_code
_entity_poly.pdbx_strand_id
1 'polypeptide(L)'
;TGTQPQPYIGITGTNASLYNLEVGALVLEVKDNSPAAAAGLKSGDIITQFNGKTIKDMDSLLNAMDSSDIGKKVDLTVVRDNKDKIKLQLTVADKNS
;
A
#
# COMPACT_ATOMS: atom_id res chain seq x y z
N THR A 1 19.49 -5.80 -22.33
CA THR A 1 19.26 -5.80 -21.11
C THR A 1 18.22 -4.85 -20.53
N GLY A 2 17.08 -5.18 -20.37
CA GLY A 2 16.08 -4.32 -19.82
C GLY A 2 16.01 -4.44 -18.33
N THR A 3 15.75 -3.31 -17.69
CA THR A 3 15.37 -3.31 -16.30
C THR A 3 13.98 -3.90 -16.22
N GLN A 4 13.77 -4.83 -15.32
CA GLN A 4 12.45 -5.40 -15.15
C GLN A 4 11.51 -4.40 -14.47
N PRO A 5 10.25 -4.30 -14.95
CA PRO A 5 9.28 -3.46 -14.28
C PRO A 5 9.08 -3.91 -12.82
N GLN A 6 8.98 -2.95 -11.92
CA GLN A 6 8.73 -3.24 -10.51
C GLN A 6 7.52 -2.45 -10.03
N PRO A 7 6.52 -3.13 -9.48
CA PRO A 7 5.36 -2.43 -8.91
C PRO A 7 5.79 -1.45 -7.82
N TYR A 8 5.16 -0.28 -7.81
CA TYR A 8 5.56 0.80 -6.91
C TYR A 8 4.34 1.61 -6.50
N ILE A 9 4.22 1.88 -5.23
CA ILE A 9 3.15 2.72 -4.73
C ILE A 9 3.64 3.94 -3.94
N GLY A 10 4.90 3.95 -3.51
CA GLY A 10 5.52 5.15 -2.92
C GLY A 10 5.28 5.33 -1.44
N ILE A 11 5.32 4.26 -0.66
CA ILE A 11 5.19 4.37 0.78
C ILE A 11 6.38 3.74 1.50
N THR A 12 6.58 4.19 2.72
CA THR A 12 7.42 3.52 3.71
C THR A 12 6.49 3.01 4.80
N GLY A 13 6.68 1.79 5.24
CA GLY A 13 5.78 1.21 6.22
C GLY A 13 6.42 0.14 7.09
N THR A 14 5.63 -0.35 8.04
CA THR A 14 6.06 -1.39 8.96
C THR A 14 4.83 -2.22 9.36
N ASN A 15 5.05 -3.24 10.18
CA ASN A 15 3.94 -4.06 10.67
C ASN A 15 3.16 -3.29 11.74
N ALA A 16 1.86 -3.13 11.53
CA ALA A 16 1.02 -2.38 12.46
C ALA A 16 0.98 -3.04 13.83
N SER A 17 1.09 -4.36 13.89
CA SER A 17 1.07 -5.09 15.16
C SER A 17 2.21 -4.70 16.09
N LEU A 18 3.32 -4.15 15.57
CA LEU A 18 4.43 -3.69 16.41
C LEU A 18 4.03 -2.50 17.28
N TYR A 19 2.94 -1.82 16.94
CA TYR A 19 2.46 -0.64 17.66
C TYR A 19 1.13 -0.88 18.36
N ASN A 20 0.78 -2.15 18.57
CA ASN A 20 -0.49 -2.55 19.18
C ASN A 20 -1.70 -2.02 18.41
N LEU A 21 -1.55 -1.90 17.09
CA LEU A 21 -2.61 -1.47 16.20
C LEU A 21 -3.23 -2.69 15.52
N GLU A 22 -4.26 -2.47 14.70
CA GLU A 22 -4.86 -3.55 13.94
C GLU A 22 -3.83 -4.26 13.07
N VAL A 23 -4.12 -5.53 12.75
CA VAL A 23 -3.27 -6.31 11.88
C VAL A 23 -3.28 -5.68 10.49
N GLY A 24 -2.10 -5.45 9.94
CA GLY A 24 -1.96 -4.85 8.62
C GLY A 24 -0.60 -4.18 8.44
N ALA A 25 -0.47 -3.45 7.33
CA ALA A 25 0.73 -2.69 7.02
C ALA A 25 0.50 -1.23 7.42
N LEU A 26 1.26 -0.76 8.39
CA LEU A 26 1.18 0.63 8.85
C LEU A 26 2.00 1.51 7.93
N VAL A 27 1.35 2.53 7.35
CA VAL A 27 2.03 3.51 6.50
C VAL A 27 2.72 4.53 7.39
N LEU A 28 4.04 4.61 7.30
CA LEU A 28 4.84 5.59 8.04
C LEU A 28 5.00 6.87 7.26
N GLU A 29 5.19 6.77 5.95
CA GLU A 29 5.42 7.93 5.11
C GLU A 29 4.86 7.67 3.72
N VAL A 30 4.29 8.72 3.11
CA VAL A 30 3.80 8.69 1.73
C VAL A 30 4.63 9.69 0.94
N LYS A 31 5.26 9.22 -0.13
CA LYS A 31 6.10 10.09 -0.97
C LYS A 31 5.24 10.99 -1.84
N ASP A 32 5.72 12.22 -2.05
CA ASP A 32 5.03 13.16 -2.92
C ASP A 32 5.03 12.64 -4.36
N ASN A 33 3.96 12.94 -5.08
CA ASN A 33 3.81 12.58 -6.50
C ASN A 33 3.87 11.08 -6.75
N SER A 34 3.52 10.29 -5.74
CA SER A 34 3.47 8.83 -5.87
C SER A 34 2.04 8.35 -6.09
N PRO A 35 1.87 7.10 -6.55
CA PRO A 35 0.52 6.53 -6.64
C PRO A 35 -0.23 6.55 -5.31
N ALA A 36 0.48 6.33 -4.20
CA ALA A 36 -0.15 6.36 -2.88
C ALA A 36 -0.66 7.76 -2.55
N ALA A 37 0.13 8.79 -2.84
CA ALA A 37 -0.29 10.17 -2.61
C ALA A 37 -1.51 10.51 -3.46
N ALA A 38 -1.52 10.11 -4.72
CA ALA A 38 -2.64 10.36 -5.62
C ALA A 38 -3.90 9.61 -5.17
N ALA A 39 -3.75 8.47 -4.53
CA ALA A 39 -4.87 7.68 -4.04
C ALA A 39 -5.46 8.24 -2.75
N GLY A 40 -4.74 9.11 -2.06
CA GLY A 40 -5.20 9.69 -0.80
C GLY A 40 -4.69 8.98 0.44
N LEU A 41 -3.67 8.12 0.30
CA LEU A 41 -3.04 7.50 1.46
C LEU A 41 -2.33 8.56 2.31
N LYS A 42 -2.34 8.36 3.61
CA LYS A 42 -1.68 9.27 4.56
C LYS A 42 -0.89 8.46 5.56
N SER A 43 0.12 9.10 6.14
CA SER A 43 0.87 8.44 7.20
C SER A 43 -0.07 8.13 8.37
N GLY A 44 0.13 6.95 8.96
CA GLY A 44 -0.75 6.46 10.00
C GLY A 44 -1.87 5.56 9.51
N ASP A 45 -2.10 5.47 8.21
CA ASP A 45 -3.08 4.54 7.66
C ASP A 45 -2.56 3.11 7.78
N ILE A 46 -3.47 2.19 8.08
CA ILE A 46 -3.15 0.77 8.15
C ILE A 46 -3.80 0.09 6.97
N ILE A 47 -3.00 -0.44 6.06
CA ILE A 47 -3.52 -1.16 4.89
C ILE A 47 -3.90 -2.56 5.34
N THR A 48 -5.19 -2.88 5.25
CA THR A 48 -5.70 -4.20 5.65
C THR A 48 -6.06 -5.07 4.47
N GLN A 49 -6.30 -4.48 3.30
CA GLN A 49 -6.55 -5.22 2.07
C GLN A 49 -5.90 -4.50 0.89
N PHE A 50 -5.37 -5.29 -0.03
CA PHE A 50 -4.78 -4.79 -1.26
C PHE A 50 -5.27 -5.68 -2.41
N ASN A 51 -6.02 -5.08 -3.34
CA ASN A 51 -6.56 -5.79 -4.50
C ASN A 51 -7.33 -7.06 -4.10
N GLY A 52 -8.10 -6.96 -3.02
CA GLY A 52 -8.91 -8.08 -2.54
C GLY A 52 -8.15 -9.07 -1.66
N LYS A 53 -6.84 -8.89 -1.48
CA LYS A 53 -6.03 -9.79 -0.65
C LYS A 53 -5.89 -9.21 0.75
N THR A 54 -6.02 -10.08 1.75
CA THR A 54 -5.85 -9.66 3.14
C THR A 54 -4.38 -9.36 3.41
N ILE A 55 -4.11 -8.21 4.01
CA ILE A 55 -2.76 -7.77 4.36
C ILE A 55 -2.60 -7.88 5.86
N LYS A 56 -1.69 -8.75 6.31
CA LYS A 56 -1.44 -8.97 7.73
C LYS A 56 -0.21 -8.22 8.22
N ASP A 57 0.71 -7.93 7.32
CA ASP A 57 1.98 -7.28 7.64
C ASP A 57 2.57 -6.68 6.37
N MET A 58 3.76 -6.09 6.49
CA MET A 58 4.43 -5.50 5.32
C MET A 58 4.82 -6.55 4.29
N ASP A 59 5.21 -7.74 4.73
CA ASP A 59 5.58 -8.80 3.78
C ASP A 59 4.39 -9.20 2.92
N SER A 60 3.20 -9.30 3.53
CA SER A 60 1.98 -9.58 2.77
C SER A 60 1.71 -8.50 1.74
N LEU A 61 1.92 -7.23 2.12
CA LEU A 61 1.71 -6.11 1.21
C LEU A 61 2.71 -6.16 0.05
N LEU A 62 3.98 -6.42 0.35
CA LEU A 62 5.00 -6.49 -0.69
C LEU A 62 4.73 -7.64 -1.66
N ASN A 63 4.28 -8.79 -1.15
CA ASN A 63 3.91 -9.91 -2.00
C ASN A 63 2.70 -9.58 -2.87
N ALA A 64 1.71 -8.89 -2.33
CA ALA A 64 0.54 -8.49 -3.10
C ALA A 64 0.93 -7.47 -4.17
N MET A 65 1.84 -6.55 -3.86
CA MET A 65 2.35 -5.59 -4.84
C MET A 65 3.10 -6.29 -5.97
N ASP A 66 3.95 -7.25 -5.63
CA ASP A 66 4.72 -7.98 -6.64
C ASP A 66 3.83 -8.76 -7.60
N SER A 67 2.65 -9.13 -7.15
CA SER A 67 1.66 -9.84 -7.96
C SER A 67 0.78 -8.89 -8.76
N SER A 68 0.95 -7.58 -8.59
CA SER A 68 0.09 -6.58 -9.23
C SER A 68 0.61 -6.22 -10.60
N ASP A 69 -0.30 -5.92 -11.51
CA ASP A 69 0.05 -5.45 -12.84
C ASP A 69 0.28 -3.94 -12.80
N ILE A 70 1.40 -3.51 -13.38
CA ILE A 70 1.71 -2.10 -13.49
C ILE A 70 0.72 -1.43 -14.43
N GLY A 71 0.22 -0.25 -14.03
CA GLY A 71 -0.77 0.48 -14.81
C GLY A 71 -2.21 0.12 -14.49
N LYS A 72 -2.42 -0.89 -13.64
CA LYS A 72 -3.76 -1.29 -13.24
C LYS A 72 -4.18 -0.59 -11.97
N LYS A 73 -5.48 -0.33 -11.86
CA LYS A 73 -6.03 0.18 -10.60
C LYS A 73 -6.31 -0.97 -9.67
N VAL A 74 -5.94 -0.81 -8.42
CA VAL A 74 -6.23 -1.78 -7.37
C VAL A 74 -7.00 -1.11 -6.27
N ASP A 75 -7.85 -1.88 -5.61
CA ASP A 75 -8.62 -1.37 -4.47
C ASP A 75 -7.81 -1.61 -3.21
N LEU A 76 -7.76 -0.58 -2.37
CA LEU A 76 -7.15 -0.67 -1.05
C LEU A 76 -8.22 -0.47 0.00
N THR A 77 -8.10 -1.20 1.10
CA THR A 77 -8.86 -0.90 2.30
C THR A 77 -7.87 -0.54 3.39
N VAL A 78 -8.05 0.63 3.98
CA VAL A 78 -7.19 1.09 5.06
C VAL A 78 -8.03 1.44 6.27
N VAL A 79 -7.42 1.34 7.44
CA VAL A 79 -8.02 1.80 8.70
C VAL A 79 -7.31 3.08 9.08
N ARG A 80 -8.07 4.17 9.19
CA ARG A 80 -7.54 5.49 9.53
C ARG A 80 -7.91 5.83 10.97
N ASP A 81 -6.95 6.37 11.71
CA ASP A 81 -7.15 6.72 13.12
C ASP A 81 -7.59 5.52 13.95
N ASN A 82 -7.18 4.34 13.52
CA ASN A 82 -7.45 3.06 14.18
C ASN A 82 -8.95 2.79 14.38
N LYS A 83 -9.82 3.36 13.53
CA LYS A 83 -11.25 3.07 13.63
C LYS A 83 -12.02 3.20 12.32
N ASP A 84 -11.65 4.08 11.42
CA ASP A 84 -12.42 4.31 10.20
C ASP A 84 -11.88 3.47 9.06
N LYS A 85 -12.73 2.63 8.50
CA LYS A 85 -12.37 1.87 7.29
C LYS A 85 -12.63 2.74 6.07
N ILE A 86 -11.61 2.92 5.27
CA ILE A 86 -11.67 3.77 4.08
C ILE A 86 -11.23 2.95 2.88
N LYS A 87 -12.01 3.04 1.80
CA LYS A 87 -11.65 2.38 0.55
C LYS A 87 -11.02 3.40 -0.38
N LEU A 88 -9.87 3.04 -0.91
CA LEU A 88 -9.12 3.88 -1.84
C LEU A 88 -8.84 3.10 -3.11
N GLN A 89 -8.63 3.81 -4.20
CA GLN A 89 -8.16 3.21 -5.45
C GLN A 89 -6.81 3.79 -5.80
N LEU A 90 -5.91 2.91 -6.19
CA LEU A 90 -4.54 3.26 -6.48
C LEU A 90 -4.12 2.63 -7.80
N THR A 91 -3.41 3.39 -8.63
CA THR A 91 -2.83 2.85 -9.87
C THR A 91 -1.39 2.48 -9.60
N VAL A 92 -1.07 1.21 -9.78
CA VAL A 92 0.30 0.72 -9.55
C VAL A 92 1.21 1.30 -10.63
N ALA A 93 2.31 1.90 -10.21
CA ALA A 93 3.29 2.48 -11.13
C ALA A 93 4.51 1.59 -11.24
N ASP A 94 5.35 1.89 -12.24
CA ASP A 94 6.64 1.23 -12.40
C ASP A 94 7.70 2.05 -11.67
N LYS A 95 8.39 1.43 -10.73
CA LYS A 95 9.44 2.10 -9.96
C LYS A 95 10.54 2.64 -10.84
N ASN A 96 10.73 2.05 -12.00
CA ASN A 96 11.83 2.39 -12.91
C ASN A 96 11.45 3.40 -13.99
N SER A 97 10.23 3.90 -13.96
CA SER A 97 9.79 4.88 -14.98
C SER A 97 9.98 6.31 -14.52
#